data_5a1d959c88b47d332f96a07b251d4e65
#
_entry.id   5a1d959c88b47d332f96a07b251d4e65
#
_cell.length_a   1.000
_cell.length_b   1.000
_cell.length_c   1.000
_cell.angle_alpha   90.00
_cell.angle_beta   90.00
_cell.angle_gamma   90.00
#
_symmetry.space_group_name_H-M   'P 1'
#
loop_
_entity.id
_entity.type
_entity.pdbx_description
1 polymer ?
#
loop_
_entity_poly.entity_id
_entity_poly.type
_entity_poly.pdbx_seq_one_letter_code
_entity_poly.pdbx_strand_id
1 'polypeptide(L)'
;MRAHRHIPDALPPAAREALDPAGAELRALGRKRFEVLRRHLGGEAVLMVARTTTFIDTGSWFGKGRIWLAFTPTALLIVANGLRPLCRRVPLAELMKTQYNTVTGELVFVPAELPVQTVALPPVEAAQALAQIRGG
;
A
#
# COMPACT_ATOMS: atom_id res chain seq x y z
N MET A 1 -1.22 35.69 -14.07
CA MET A 1 -1.61 35.13 -13.68
C MET A 1 -1.36 34.24 -13.25
N ARG A 2 -1.45 33.93 -12.70
CA ARG A 2 -1.23 32.98 -12.22
C ARG A 2 -2.02 32.13 -12.41
N ALA A 3 -2.42 32.00 -12.86
CA ALA A 3 -3.19 31.32 -13.06
C ALA A 3 -3.14 30.06 -12.86
N HIS A 4 -2.79 29.56 -12.95
CA HIS A 4 -2.76 28.44 -12.80
C HIS A 4 -2.72 27.99 -11.64
N ARG A 5 -2.77 28.49 -11.06
CA ARG A 5 -2.71 28.14 -10.08
C ARG A 5 -3.21 27.13 -9.73
N HIS A 6 -2.81 26.69 -9.00
CA HIS A 6 -3.07 25.48 -8.91
C HIS A 6 -4.30 25.21 -8.22
N ILE A 7 -5.22 24.62 -8.90
CA ILE A 7 -6.51 24.34 -8.44
C ILE A 7 -6.55 23.46 -7.22
N PRO A 8 -5.74 22.38 -7.11
CA PRO A 8 -5.78 21.54 -5.92
C PRO A 8 -5.54 22.28 -4.62
N ASP A 9 -4.72 23.31 -4.65
CA ASP A 9 -4.45 24.05 -3.42
C ASP A 9 -5.61 24.94 -3.02
N ALA A 10 -6.49 25.24 -3.95
CA ALA A 10 -7.65 26.07 -3.68
C ALA A 10 -8.84 25.26 -3.19
N LEU A 11 -8.78 23.93 -3.20
CA LEU A 11 -9.88 23.08 -2.81
C LEU A 11 -9.88 22.84 -1.30
N PRO A 12 -11.06 22.62 -0.70
CA PRO A 12 -11.13 22.18 0.69
C PRO A 12 -10.44 20.82 0.87
N PRO A 13 -9.98 20.50 2.06
CA PRO A 13 -9.31 19.20 2.29
C PRO A 13 -10.15 18.01 1.86
N ALA A 14 -11.45 18.03 2.12
CA ALA A 14 -12.31 16.90 1.74
C ALA A 14 -12.37 16.73 0.23
N ALA A 15 -12.42 17.84 -0.52
CA ALA A 15 -12.46 17.77 -1.98
C ALA A 15 -11.15 17.25 -2.53
N ARG A 16 -10.01 17.63 -1.93
CA ARG A 16 -8.72 17.12 -2.37
C ARG A 16 -8.59 15.64 -2.12
N GLU A 17 -9.12 15.16 -1.00
CA GLU A 17 -9.10 13.73 -0.72
C GLU A 17 -9.94 12.94 -1.72
N ALA A 18 -11.05 13.52 -2.15
CA ALA A 18 -11.89 12.86 -3.15
C ALA A 18 -11.17 12.75 -4.50
N LEU A 19 -10.27 13.72 -4.80
CA LEU A 19 -9.49 13.71 -6.04
C LEU A 19 -8.22 12.87 -5.93
N ASP A 20 -7.84 12.47 -4.70
CA ASP A 20 -6.62 11.70 -4.45
C ASP A 20 -6.93 10.54 -3.51
N PRO A 21 -7.50 9.45 -4.06
CA PRO A 21 -7.84 8.30 -3.22
C PRO A 21 -6.64 7.69 -2.49
N ALA A 22 -5.46 7.65 -3.14
CA ALA A 22 -4.28 7.11 -2.48
C ALA A 22 -3.87 7.98 -1.30
N GLY A 23 -3.96 9.29 -1.44
CA GLY A 23 -3.66 10.19 -0.34
C GLY A 23 -4.61 10.03 0.83
N ALA A 24 -5.90 9.85 0.55
CA ALA A 24 -6.89 9.63 1.59
C ALA A 24 -6.62 8.32 2.35
N GLU A 25 -6.28 7.26 1.63
CA GLU A 25 -5.96 5.99 2.25
C GLU A 25 -4.70 6.10 3.12
N LEU A 26 -3.70 6.83 2.65
CA LEU A 26 -2.48 7.03 3.42
C LEU A 26 -2.74 7.77 4.73
N ARG A 27 -3.63 8.76 4.70
CA ARG A 27 -3.97 9.50 5.92
C ARG A 27 -4.63 8.60 6.95
N ALA A 28 -5.35 7.58 6.50
CA ALA A 28 -6.00 6.65 7.40
C ALA A 28 -5.00 5.78 8.16
N LEU A 29 -3.74 5.72 7.73
CA LEU A 29 -2.70 5.02 8.49
C LEU A 29 -2.36 5.69 9.80
N GLY A 30 -2.58 7.00 9.89
CA GLY A 30 -2.13 7.76 11.05
C GLY A 30 -0.72 8.28 10.86
N ARG A 31 -0.36 9.28 11.66
CA ARG A 31 0.88 10.02 11.45
C ARG A 31 2.13 9.16 11.57
N LYS A 32 2.22 8.37 12.63
CA LYS A 32 3.42 7.55 12.86
C LYS A 32 3.63 6.54 11.76
N ARG A 33 2.56 5.88 11.35
CA ARG A 33 2.63 4.84 10.35
C ARG A 33 2.91 5.41 8.97
N PHE A 34 2.35 6.58 8.70
CA PHE A 34 2.65 7.28 7.46
C PHE A 34 4.12 7.68 7.39
N GLU A 35 4.72 8.11 8.52
CA GLU A 35 6.14 8.46 8.55
C GLU A 35 7.03 7.24 8.26
N VAL A 36 6.65 6.09 8.79
CA VAL A 36 7.40 4.86 8.50
C VAL A 36 7.33 4.55 7.01
N LEU A 37 6.15 4.65 6.43
CA LEU A 37 5.96 4.42 5.00
C LEU A 37 6.79 5.43 4.19
N ARG A 38 6.73 6.69 4.54
CA ARG A 38 7.39 7.75 3.80
C ARG A 38 8.89 7.54 3.67
N ARG A 39 9.52 7.00 4.72
CA ARG A 39 10.95 6.72 4.70
C ARG A 39 11.33 5.70 3.65
N HIS A 40 10.40 4.85 3.26
CA HIS A 40 10.66 3.78 2.29
C HIS A 40 10.24 4.12 0.87
N LEU A 41 9.65 5.31 0.66
CA LEU A 41 9.17 5.69 -0.67
C LEU A 41 10.29 6.01 -1.65
N GLY A 42 11.44 6.44 -1.15
CA GLY A 42 12.56 6.78 -2.03
C GLY A 42 12.26 7.93 -2.97
N GLY A 43 11.39 8.84 -2.56
CA GLY A 43 11.01 9.99 -3.39
C GLY A 43 9.92 9.69 -4.41
N GLU A 44 9.44 8.46 -4.47
CA GLU A 44 8.41 8.10 -5.44
C GLU A 44 7.00 8.37 -4.89
N ALA A 45 6.08 8.63 -5.81
CA ALA A 45 4.67 8.81 -5.43
C ALA A 45 3.99 7.48 -5.22
N VAL A 46 3.00 7.46 -4.34
CA VAL A 46 2.17 6.28 -4.14
C VAL A 46 1.04 6.30 -5.18
N LEU A 47 0.96 5.24 -5.97
CA LEU A 47 -0.03 5.12 -7.04
C LEU A 47 -1.29 4.40 -6.61
N MET A 48 -1.17 3.49 -5.64
CA MET A 48 -2.28 2.68 -5.18
C MET A 48 -2.03 2.23 -3.76
N VAL A 49 -3.08 2.19 -2.95
CA VAL A 49 -3.04 1.64 -1.60
C VAL A 49 -4.16 0.63 -1.48
N ALA A 50 -3.84 -0.54 -0.93
CA ALA A 50 -4.83 -1.57 -0.66
C ALA A 50 -4.74 -2.00 0.80
N ARG A 51 -5.87 -2.00 1.48
CA ARG A 51 -5.97 -2.56 2.82
C ARG A 51 -6.36 -4.02 2.70
N THR A 52 -5.54 -4.88 3.26
CA THR A 52 -5.89 -6.29 3.29
C THR A 52 -6.63 -6.61 4.57
N THR A 53 -7.22 -7.80 4.62
CA THR A 53 -7.79 -8.32 5.87
C THR A 53 -6.81 -9.23 6.59
N THR A 54 -5.56 -9.28 6.13
CA THR A 54 -4.52 -10.11 6.72
C THR A 54 -3.81 -9.35 7.83
N PHE A 55 -3.54 -10.04 8.92
CA PHE A 55 -2.81 -9.49 10.06
C PHE A 55 -1.56 -10.32 10.29
N ILE A 56 -0.49 -9.66 10.72
CA ILE A 56 0.70 -10.36 11.16
C ILE A 56 1.02 -9.93 12.58
N ASP A 57 1.75 -10.79 13.28
CA ASP A 57 2.21 -10.49 14.63
C ASP A 57 3.37 -9.51 14.53
N THR A 58 3.18 -8.30 15.09
CA THR A 58 4.21 -7.27 15.06
C THR A 58 5.03 -7.23 16.34
N GLY A 59 4.82 -8.21 17.23
CA GLY A 59 5.52 -8.31 18.50
C GLY A 59 4.53 -8.77 19.57
N SER A 60 5.00 -9.63 20.46
CA SER A 60 4.12 -10.35 21.40
C SER A 60 3.26 -9.42 22.24
N TRP A 61 3.78 -8.26 22.63
CA TRP A 61 3.05 -7.33 23.48
C TRP A 61 2.15 -6.37 22.71
N PHE A 62 2.33 -6.28 21.39
CA PHE A 62 1.71 -5.22 20.60
C PHE A 62 0.64 -5.74 19.68
N GLY A 63 0.34 -7.04 19.78
CA GLY A 63 -0.75 -7.61 19.01
C GLY A 63 -0.43 -7.74 17.53
N LYS A 64 -1.48 -7.77 16.74
CA LYS A 64 -1.37 -8.00 15.30
C LYS A 64 -1.55 -6.70 14.55
N GLY A 65 -0.76 -6.53 13.51
CA GLY A 65 -0.91 -5.39 12.63
C GLY A 65 -1.56 -5.82 11.33
N ARG A 66 -2.55 -5.04 10.87
CA ARG A 66 -3.16 -5.26 9.56
C ARG A 66 -2.15 -4.91 8.48
N ILE A 67 -2.11 -5.73 7.44
CA ILE A 67 -1.23 -5.49 6.31
C ILE A 67 -1.87 -4.49 5.36
N TRP A 68 -1.11 -3.48 4.98
CA TRP A 68 -1.46 -2.54 3.93
C TRP A 68 -0.44 -2.66 2.82
N LEU A 69 -0.88 -2.53 1.59
CA LEU A 69 -0.01 -2.55 0.42
C LEU A 69 -0.03 -1.18 -0.22
N ALA A 70 1.15 -0.62 -0.45
CA ALA A 70 1.26 0.66 -1.14
C ALA A 70 2.18 0.46 -2.34
N PHE A 71 1.70 0.84 -3.52
CA PHE A 71 2.44 0.65 -4.77
C PHE A 71 2.98 1.99 -5.26
N THR A 72 4.27 2.00 -5.59
CA THR A 72 4.91 3.10 -6.30
C THR A 72 5.18 2.64 -7.73
N PRO A 73 5.70 3.51 -8.61
CA PRO A 73 6.04 3.08 -9.97
C PRO A 73 7.01 1.90 -10.03
N THR A 74 7.88 1.72 -9.02
CA THR A 74 8.91 0.68 -9.08
C THR A 74 8.88 -0.31 -7.94
N ALA A 75 8.03 -0.11 -6.93
CA ALA A 75 8.10 -0.95 -5.73
C ALA A 75 6.74 -1.17 -5.09
N LEU A 76 6.67 -2.25 -4.33
CA LEU A 76 5.58 -2.50 -3.38
C LEU A 76 6.12 -2.25 -1.97
N LEU A 77 5.38 -1.50 -1.19
CA LEU A 77 5.65 -1.31 0.22
C LEU A 77 4.63 -2.11 1.01
N ILE A 78 5.11 -3.04 1.81
CA ILE A 78 4.27 -3.87 2.67
C ILE A 78 4.34 -3.27 4.07
N VAL A 79 3.22 -2.76 4.55
CA VAL A 79 3.15 -2.06 5.82
C VAL A 79 2.29 -2.84 6.77
N ALA A 80 2.82 -3.14 7.95
CA ALA A 80 2.03 -3.73 9.02
C ALA A 80 1.59 -2.59 9.94
N ASN A 81 0.28 -2.36 9.99
CA ASN A 81 -0.30 -1.22 10.67
C ASN A 81 -0.68 -1.58 12.12
N GLY A 82 0.33 -1.85 12.94
CA GLY A 82 0.14 -2.16 14.36
C GLY A 82 0.71 -1.06 15.25
N LEU A 83 0.84 -1.36 16.53
CA LEU A 83 1.43 -0.42 17.49
C LEU A 83 2.88 -0.10 17.14
N ARG A 84 3.59 -1.08 16.61
CA ARG A 84 4.93 -0.89 16.05
C ARG A 84 4.81 -1.08 14.55
N PRO A 85 4.64 -0.01 13.79
CA PRO A 85 4.49 -0.15 12.36
C PRO A 85 5.78 -0.67 11.74
N LEU A 86 5.61 -1.62 10.83
CA LEU A 86 6.70 -2.20 10.06
C LEU A 86 6.47 -1.90 8.60
N CYS A 87 7.56 -1.68 7.86
CA CYS A 87 7.45 -1.42 6.43
C CYS A 87 8.60 -2.11 5.71
N ARG A 88 8.27 -2.80 4.63
CA ARG A 88 9.27 -3.44 3.77
C ARG A 88 9.04 -3.03 2.34
N ARG A 89 10.11 -2.60 1.68
CA ARG A 89 10.09 -2.23 0.27
C ARG A 89 10.56 -3.39 -0.58
N VAL A 90 9.78 -3.75 -1.60
CA VAL A 90 10.10 -4.84 -2.51
C VAL A 90 10.01 -4.32 -3.94
N PRO A 91 11.05 -4.45 -4.75
CA PRO A 91 10.98 -4.04 -6.15
C PRO A 91 9.90 -4.84 -6.89
N LEU A 92 9.13 -4.16 -7.73
CA LEU A 92 8.08 -4.84 -8.50
C LEU A 92 8.65 -5.89 -9.43
N ALA A 93 9.87 -5.69 -9.91
CA ALA A 93 10.51 -6.65 -10.79
C ALA A 93 10.70 -8.02 -10.15
N GLU A 94 10.77 -8.06 -8.81
CA GLU A 94 10.94 -9.32 -8.09
C GLU A 94 9.61 -10.04 -7.85
N LEU A 95 8.49 -9.38 -8.16
CA LEU A 95 7.15 -9.90 -7.84
C LEU A 95 6.37 -10.36 -9.07
N MET A 96 7.04 -10.50 -10.21
CA MET A 96 6.34 -10.76 -11.48
C MET A 96 5.59 -12.08 -11.51
N LYS A 97 5.92 -13.02 -10.64
CA LYS A 97 5.25 -14.32 -10.58
C LYS A 97 4.13 -14.36 -9.53
N THR A 98 3.83 -13.24 -8.91
CA THR A 98 2.74 -13.13 -7.94
C THR A 98 1.40 -13.47 -8.63
N GLN A 99 0.56 -14.23 -7.94
CA GLN A 99 -0.72 -14.69 -8.47
C GLN A 99 -1.83 -14.49 -7.45
N TYR A 100 -3.06 -14.46 -7.93
CA TYR A 100 -4.23 -14.40 -7.08
C TYR A 100 -4.94 -15.74 -7.08
N ASN A 101 -5.20 -16.27 -5.89
CA ASN A 101 -5.93 -17.51 -5.74
C ASN A 101 -7.41 -17.16 -5.53
N THR A 102 -8.23 -17.43 -6.56
CA THR A 102 -9.65 -17.09 -6.50
C THR A 102 -10.44 -17.98 -5.55
N VAL A 103 -9.89 -19.13 -5.19
CA VAL A 103 -10.56 -20.03 -4.25
C VAL A 103 -10.42 -19.50 -2.82
N THR A 104 -9.21 -19.06 -2.45
CA THR A 104 -8.96 -18.57 -1.09
C THR A 104 -9.16 -17.08 -0.94
N GLY A 105 -9.20 -16.33 -2.03
CA GLY A 105 -9.28 -14.87 -1.97
C GLY A 105 -7.96 -14.24 -1.59
N GLU A 106 -6.85 -14.90 -1.87
CA GLU A 106 -5.54 -14.43 -1.45
C GLU A 106 -4.62 -14.12 -2.62
N LEU A 107 -3.90 -13.01 -2.49
CA LEU A 107 -2.81 -12.67 -3.37
C LEU A 107 -1.55 -13.37 -2.83
N VAL A 108 -0.93 -14.19 -3.66
CA VAL A 108 0.22 -15.01 -3.26
C VAL A 108 1.47 -14.39 -3.84
N PHE A 109 2.31 -13.85 -2.98
CA PHE A 109 3.55 -13.22 -3.41
C PHE A 109 4.62 -14.28 -3.71
N VAL A 110 5.38 -14.04 -4.75
CA VAL A 110 6.52 -14.86 -5.12
C VAL A 110 7.67 -13.89 -5.39
N PRO A 111 8.79 -14.00 -4.70
CA PRO A 111 9.24 -15.08 -3.82
C PRO A 111 8.64 -15.04 -2.43
N ALA A 112 8.84 -16.14 -1.70
CA ALA A 112 8.23 -16.32 -0.39
C ALA A 112 8.99 -15.63 0.76
N GLU A 113 10.06 -14.93 0.48
CA GLU A 113 10.91 -14.34 1.52
C GLU A 113 10.44 -12.99 2.02
N LEU A 114 9.21 -12.66 1.73
CA LEU A 114 8.60 -11.42 2.19
C LEU A 114 8.10 -11.57 3.62
N PRO A 115 7.83 -10.45 4.31
CA PRO A 115 7.27 -10.52 5.66
C PRO A 115 5.96 -11.30 5.71
N VAL A 116 5.23 -11.30 4.60
CA VAL A 116 4.00 -12.04 4.47
C VAL A 116 3.97 -12.67 3.08
N GLN A 117 3.59 -13.94 3.00
CA GLN A 117 3.55 -14.64 1.73
C GLN A 117 2.22 -14.45 1.01
N THR A 118 1.14 -14.36 1.75
CA THR A 118 -0.19 -14.17 1.18
C THR A 118 -0.92 -13.06 1.90
N VAL A 119 -1.77 -12.35 1.17
CA VAL A 119 -2.66 -11.36 1.77
C VAL A 119 -4.06 -11.53 1.19
N ALA A 120 -5.07 -11.37 2.02
CA ALA A 120 -6.45 -11.50 1.58
C ALA A 120 -6.94 -10.16 1.03
N LEU A 121 -7.42 -10.18 -0.19
CA LEU A 121 -7.93 -8.99 -0.88
C LEU A 121 -9.16 -9.35 -1.68
N PRO A 122 -10.12 -8.42 -1.81
CA PRO A 122 -11.21 -8.61 -2.78
C PRO A 122 -10.67 -8.73 -4.20
N PRO A 123 -11.40 -9.42 -5.10
CA PRO A 123 -10.91 -9.65 -6.46
C PRO A 123 -10.58 -8.38 -7.23
N VAL A 124 -11.36 -7.32 -7.07
CA VAL A 124 -11.11 -6.07 -7.79
C VAL A 124 -9.79 -5.45 -7.37
N GLU A 125 -9.55 -5.38 -6.06
CA GLU A 125 -8.30 -4.82 -5.56
C GLU A 125 -7.11 -5.70 -5.89
N ALA A 126 -7.30 -7.02 -5.88
CA ALA A 126 -6.24 -7.94 -6.29
C ALA A 126 -5.87 -7.76 -7.75
N ALA A 127 -6.87 -7.56 -8.62
CA ALA A 127 -6.61 -7.30 -10.03
C ALA A 127 -5.84 -6.00 -10.22
N GLN A 128 -6.18 -4.96 -9.46
CA GLN A 128 -5.47 -3.69 -9.52
C GLN A 128 -4.03 -3.85 -9.04
N ALA A 129 -3.82 -4.62 -7.97
CA ALA A 129 -2.49 -4.88 -7.46
C ALA A 129 -1.64 -5.63 -8.48
N LEU A 130 -2.20 -6.65 -9.11
CA LEU A 130 -1.48 -7.40 -10.15
C LEU A 130 -1.14 -6.51 -11.34
N ALA A 131 -2.06 -5.61 -11.71
CA ALA A 131 -1.79 -4.67 -12.80
C ALA A 131 -0.61 -3.76 -12.45
N GLN A 132 -0.52 -3.29 -11.21
CA GLN A 132 0.62 -2.49 -10.78
C GLN A 132 1.92 -3.27 -10.84
N ILE A 133 1.89 -4.52 -10.41
CA ILE A 133 3.10 -5.36 -10.43
C ILE A 133 3.56 -5.59 -11.86
N ARG A 134 2.64 -5.93 -12.76
CA ARG A 134 3.01 -6.36 -14.11
C ARG A 134 3.13 -5.22 -15.09
N GLY A 135 2.40 -4.15 -14.87
CA GLY A 135 2.44 -3.00 -15.74
C GLY A 135 3.41 -1.92 -15.31
N GLY A 136 3.97 -2.11 -14.12
CA GLY A 136 4.86 -1.09 -13.54
C GLY A 136 6.24 -1.11 -14.09
#